data_9f0339e9a11823dc88bb445d76a71fa2
#
_entry.id   9f0339e9a11823dc88bb445d76a71fa2
#
_cell.length_a   1.000
_cell.length_b   1.000
_cell.length_c   1.000
_cell.angle_alpha   90.00
_cell.angle_beta   90.00
_cell.angle_gamma   90.00
#
_symmetry.space_group_name_H-M   'P 1'
#
loop_
_entity.id
_entity.type
_entity.pdbx_description
1 polymer ?
#
loop_
_entity_poly.entity_id
_entity_poly.type
_entity_poly.pdbx_seq_one_letter_code
_entity_poly.pdbx_strand_id
1 'polypeptide(L)'
;MKKVVLIGDSIRMGYDKYVKDALADSCEVYYPSENCRFAEYVLRVLNDWRRDGNWPSDIDLVHWNAGLWDVVDLDMEGPITSLDYYCEAIARITRRIKRVFPSVKKIVFATTTAVREEGYPDPNFRRLNSDIERYNEAAIKALEGSGTVINDLYEITRDIPDECRSDMTHFNTPEGRALLGGRVVSVICRELDIDLPELSDKEFIPENYTEKNIGR
;
A
#
# COMPACT_ATOMS: atom_id res chain seq x y z
N MET A 1 0.88 2.82 23.66
CA MET A 1 1.02 3.15 22.23
C MET A 1 0.10 2.26 21.42
N LYS A 2 -0.49 2.74 20.34
CA LYS A 2 -1.25 1.92 19.40
C LYS A 2 -0.29 1.10 18.55
N LYS A 3 -0.75 0.00 17.99
CA LYS A 3 0.07 -0.89 17.14
C LYS A 3 -0.52 -0.97 15.75
N VAL A 4 0.27 -0.61 14.76
CA VAL A 4 -0.13 -0.51 13.35
C VAL A 4 0.75 -1.41 12.49
N VAL A 5 0.14 -2.13 11.56
CA VAL A 5 0.86 -2.90 10.52
C VAL A 5 0.59 -2.27 9.16
N LEU A 6 1.65 -2.03 8.39
CA LEU A 6 1.57 -1.61 6.99
C LEU A 6 1.97 -2.80 6.10
N ILE A 7 1.12 -3.16 5.15
CA ILE A 7 1.38 -4.22 4.16
C ILE A 7 1.15 -3.64 2.78
N GLY A 8 2.06 -3.88 1.86
CA GLY A 8 1.92 -3.39 0.50
C GLY A 8 3.18 -3.55 -0.34
N ASP A 9 3.05 -3.19 -1.59
CA ASP A 9 4.10 -3.27 -2.60
C ASP A 9 5.13 -2.13 -2.48
N SER A 10 5.82 -1.82 -3.57
CA SER A 10 6.84 -0.76 -3.61
C SER A 10 6.27 0.63 -3.28
N ILE A 11 4.98 0.87 -3.49
CA ILE A 11 4.34 2.13 -3.09
C ILE A 11 4.35 2.27 -1.57
N ARG A 12 3.97 1.19 -0.83
CA ARG A 12 4.08 1.17 0.63
C ARG A 12 5.54 1.39 1.08
N MET A 13 6.50 0.75 0.44
CA MET A 13 7.92 0.90 0.77
C MET A 13 8.41 2.35 0.59
N GLY A 14 7.82 3.10 -0.33
CA GLY A 14 8.12 4.52 -0.54
C GLY A 14 7.70 5.40 0.64
N TYR A 15 6.68 5.05 1.40
CA TYR A 15 6.16 5.88 2.50
C TYR A 15 6.23 5.25 3.90
N ASP A 16 6.57 3.97 4.05
CA ASP A 16 6.47 3.26 5.34
C ASP A 16 7.33 3.88 6.45
N LYS A 17 8.56 4.27 6.11
CA LYS A 17 9.45 4.95 7.04
C LYS A 17 8.89 6.32 7.44
N TYR A 18 8.37 7.10 6.49
CA TYR A 18 7.71 8.37 6.76
C TYR A 18 6.56 8.21 7.77
N VAL A 19 5.68 7.22 7.53
CA VAL A 19 4.56 6.93 8.43
C VAL A 19 5.05 6.51 9.82
N LYS A 20 6.06 5.66 9.88
CA LYS A 20 6.66 5.22 11.14
C LYS A 20 7.24 6.37 11.94
N ASP A 21 8.00 7.25 11.29
CA ASP A 21 8.64 8.38 11.93
C ASP A 21 7.60 9.42 12.40
N ALA A 22 6.59 9.70 11.57
CA ALA A 22 5.50 10.62 11.91
C ALA A 22 4.66 10.14 13.09
N LEU A 23 4.44 8.84 13.23
CA LEU A 23 3.63 8.25 14.29
C LEU A 23 4.44 7.79 15.52
N ALA A 24 5.74 8.05 15.58
CA ALA A 24 6.64 7.48 16.60
C ALA A 24 6.22 7.73 18.05
N ASP A 25 5.58 8.87 18.35
CA ASP A 25 5.12 9.23 19.69
C ASP A 25 3.79 8.55 20.08
N SER A 26 3.02 8.07 19.10
CA SER A 26 1.65 7.55 19.30
C SER A 26 1.51 6.07 18.95
N CYS A 27 2.30 5.56 17.99
CA CYS A 27 2.16 4.21 17.46
C CYS A 27 3.50 3.47 17.35
N GLU A 28 3.44 2.16 17.58
CA GLU A 28 4.45 1.22 17.08
C GLU A 28 4.03 0.76 15.69
N VAL A 29 4.86 1.05 14.67
CA VAL A 29 4.56 0.73 13.28
C VAL A 29 5.45 -0.42 12.80
N TYR A 30 4.81 -1.47 12.30
CA TYR A 30 5.43 -2.69 11.78
C TYR A 30 5.16 -2.83 10.28
N TYR A 31 6.12 -3.31 9.52
CA TYR A 31 5.98 -3.61 8.10
C TYR A 31 7.01 -4.64 7.64
N PRO A 32 6.74 -5.41 6.56
CA PRO A 32 7.74 -6.29 5.97
C PRO A 32 8.90 -5.47 5.37
N SER A 33 10.11 -5.99 5.47
CA SER A 33 11.28 -5.39 4.79
C SER A 33 11.29 -5.60 3.28
N GLU A 34 10.41 -6.46 2.76
CA GLU A 34 10.31 -6.80 1.34
C GLU A 34 9.08 -6.20 0.67
N ASN A 35 9.10 -6.17 -0.66
CA ASN A 35 7.96 -5.83 -1.50
C ASN A 35 6.90 -6.93 -1.43
N CYS A 36 5.65 -6.56 -1.06
CA CYS A 36 4.56 -7.53 -0.94
C CYS A 36 3.90 -7.90 -2.28
N ARG A 37 4.30 -7.27 -3.37
CA ARG A 37 3.90 -7.61 -4.76
C ARG A 37 2.39 -7.75 -4.96
N PHE A 38 1.96 -8.88 -5.55
CA PHE A 38 0.55 -9.13 -5.92
C PHE A 38 -0.28 -9.67 -4.76
N ALA A 39 -1.59 -9.60 -4.91
CA ALA A 39 -2.56 -10.05 -3.93
C ALA A 39 -2.34 -11.51 -3.48
N GLU A 40 -2.03 -12.42 -4.40
CA GLU A 40 -1.76 -13.83 -4.05
C GLU A 40 -0.56 -13.99 -3.13
N TYR A 41 0.51 -13.20 -3.35
CA TYR A 41 1.70 -13.23 -2.51
C TYR A 41 1.39 -12.73 -1.10
N VAL A 42 0.64 -11.64 -0.97
CA VAL A 42 0.15 -11.16 0.34
C VAL A 42 -0.65 -12.24 1.04
N LEU A 43 -1.60 -12.87 0.33
CA LEU A 43 -2.42 -13.95 0.87
C LEU A 43 -1.58 -15.12 1.39
N ARG A 44 -0.51 -15.49 0.66
CA ARG A 44 0.37 -16.60 1.03
C ARG A 44 1.27 -16.27 2.21
N VAL A 45 1.90 -15.09 2.23
CA VAL A 45 3.06 -14.80 3.08
C VAL A 45 2.71 -14.03 4.36
N LEU A 46 1.51 -13.44 4.47
CA LEU A 46 1.09 -12.58 5.59
C LEU A 46 1.46 -13.14 6.98
N ASN A 47 1.24 -14.44 7.23
CA ASN A 47 1.55 -15.04 8.52
C ASN A 47 3.06 -15.23 8.73
N ASP A 48 3.81 -15.42 7.66
CA ASP A 48 5.25 -15.58 7.72
C ASP A 48 5.90 -14.25 8.09
N TRP A 49 5.47 -13.12 7.50
CA TRP A 49 5.94 -11.79 7.90
C TRP A 49 5.70 -11.50 9.37
N ARG A 50 4.50 -11.84 9.89
CA ARG A 50 4.22 -11.66 11.31
C ARG A 50 5.18 -12.48 12.18
N ARG A 51 5.38 -13.76 11.86
CA ARG A 51 6.23 -14.67 12.62
C ARG A 51 7.70 -14.24 12.55
N ASP A 52 8.21 -14.01 11.35
CA ASP A 52 9.63 -13.75 11.10
C ASP A 52 10.02 -12.34 11.55
N GLY A 53 9.10 -11.37 11.46
CA GLY A 53 9.23 -10.03 12.01
C GLY A 53 8.97 -9.95 13.53
N ASN A 54 8.57 -11.06 14.15
CA ASN A 54 8.19 -11.11 15.56
C ASN A 54 7.15 -10.05 15.95
N TRP A 55 6.18 -9.80 15.03
CA TRP A 55 5.14 -8.80 15.30
C TRP A 55 4.13 -9.32 16.35
N PRO A 56 3.63 -8.43 17.22
CA PRO A 56 2.63 -8.81 18.21
C PRO A 56 1.32 -9.25 17.55
N SER A 57 0.49 -9.97 18.31
CA SER A 57 -0.84 -10.36 17.84
C SER A 57 -1.93 -9.33 18.14
N ASP A 58 -1.66 -8.42 19.08
CA ASP A 58 -2.56 -7.39 19.58
C ASP A 58 -2.45 -6.09 18.75
N ILE A 59 -2.54 -6.21 17.44
CA ILE A 59 -2.54 -5.09 16.49
C ILE A 59 -3.86 -4.34 16.57
N ASP A 60 -3.80 -3.00 16.61
CA ASP A 60 -4.99 -2.13 16.60
C ASP A 60 -5.49 -1.87 15.17
N LEU A 61 -4.57 -1.65 14.21
CA LEU A 61 -4.92 -1.34 12.82
C LEU A 61 -3.97 -2.01 11.84
N VAL A 62 -4.53 -2.54 10.76
CA VAL A 62 -3.78 -2.98 9.57
C VAL A 62 -4.17 -2.09 8.40
N HIS A 63 -3.20 -1.36 7.84
CA HIS A 63 -3.32 -0.64 6.58
C HIS A 63 -2.61 -1.46 5.49
N TRP A 64 -3.30 -1.76 4.39
CA TRP A 64 -2.73 -2.62 3.37
C TRP A 64 -3.18 -2.26 1.94
N ASN A 65 -2.34 -2.59 0.97
CA ASN A 65 -2.67 -2.50 -0.45
C ASN A 65 -2.15 -3.72 -1.23
N ALA A 66 -2.79 -3.99 -2.35
CA ALA A 66 -2.34 -4.85 -3.43
C ALA A 66 -3.08 -4.44 -4.70
N GLY A 67 -2.49 -4.67 -5.86
CA GLY A 67 -3.13 -4.38 -7.15
C GLY A 67 -2.17 -3.90 -8.22
N LEU A 68 -1.19 -3.07 -7.88
CA LEU A 68 -0.28 -2.49 -8.87
C LEU A 68 0.57 -3.54 -9.62
N TRP A 69 0.87 -4.65 -8.96
CA TRP A 69 1.51 -5.81 -9.58
C TRP A 69 0.50 -6.71 -10.28
N ASP A 70 -0.73 -6.79 -9.78
CA ASP A 70 -1.81 -7.59 -10.37
C ASP A 70 -2.24 -7.06 -11.73
N VAL A 71 -2.19 -5.74 -11.93
CA VAL A 71 -2.56 -5.06 -13.19
C VAL A 71 -1.39 -4.91 -14.18
N VAL A 72 -0.23 -5.51 -13.92
CA VAL A 72 0.85 -5.50 -14.91
C VAL A 72 0.38 -6.19 -16.18
N ASP A 73 0.48 -5.49 -17.31
CA ASP A 73 0.26 -6.02 -18.63
C ASP A 73 1.60 -6.40 -19.24
N LEU A 74 1.76 -7.67 -19.53
CA LEU A 74 2.93 -8.22 -20.21
C LEU A 74 2.53 -8.54 -21.64
N ASP A 75 3.36 -8.10 -22.58
CA ASP A 75 3.19 -8.41 -24.02
C ASP A 75 1.81 -8.03 -24.60
N MET A 76 1.13 -7.06 -23.98
CA MET A 76 -0.22 -6.59 -24.37
C MET A 76 -1.31 -7.67 -24.27
N GLU A 77 -1.13 -8.66 -23.41
CA GLU A 77 -2.12 -9.71 -23.14
C GLU A 77 -3.12 -9.35 -22.05
N GLY A 78 -2.95 -8.17 -21.44
CA GLY A 78 -3.76 -7.65 -20.32
C GLY A 78 -3.18 -8.00 -18.95
N PRO A 79 -3.87 -7.62 -17.86
CA PRO A 79 -3.42 -7.85 -16.50
C PRO A 79 -3.04 -9.30 -16.20
N ILE A 80 -1.87 -9.52 -15.56
CA ILE A 80 -1.38 -10.87 -15.24
C ILE A 80 -2.25 -11.62 -14.24
N THR A 81 -2.96 -10.90 -13.36
CA THR A 81 -3.94 -11.48 -12.44
C THR A 81 -5.34 -11.19 -12.96
N SER A 82 -6.14 -12.22 -13.24
CA SER A 82 -7.52 -11.99 -13.68
C SER A 82 -8.33 -11.25 -12.62
N LEU A 83 -9.29 -10.42 -13.04
CA LEU A 83 -10.11 -9.61 -12.15
C LEU A 83 -10.87 -10.46 -11.12
N ASP A 84 -11.44 -11.59 -11.53
CA ASP A 84 -12.19 -12.49 -10.64
C ASP A 84 -11.29 -13.07 -9.55
N TYR A 85 -10.10 -13.52 -9.92
CA TYR A 85 -9.13 -14.05 -8.97
C TYR A 85 -8.63 -12.97 -8.02
N TYR A 86 -8.37 -11.76 -8.52
CA TYR A 86 -8.00 -10.61 -7.70
C TYR A 86 -9.06 -10.29 -6.66
N CYS A 87 -10.33 -10.20 -7.04
CA CYS A 87 -11.45 -9.97 -6.11
C CYS A 87 -11.52 -11.03 -5.01
N GLU A 88 -11.38 -12.31 -5.40
CA GLU A 88 -11.35 -13.39 -4.42
C GLU A 88 -10.18 -13.26 -3.46
N ALA A 89 -8.98 -12.95 -3.97
CA ALA A 89 -7.77 -12.77 -3.16
C ALA A 89 -7.93 -11.61 -2.18
N ILE A 90 -8.44 -10.44 -2.61
CA ILE A 90 -8.71 -9.28 -1.76
C ILE A 90 -9.64 -9.63 -0.59
N ALA A 91 -10.76 -10.30 -0.87
CA ALA A 91 -11.68 -10.74 0.17
C ALA A 91 -11.04 -11.76 1.13
N ARG A 92 -10.23 -12.67 0.62
CA ARG A 92 -9.51 -13.68 1.43
C ARG A 92 -8.43 -13.06 2.29
N ILE A 93 -7.67 -12.07 1.79
CA ILE A 93 -6.65 -11.34 2.56
C ILE A 93 -7.30 -10.68 3.78
N THR A 94 -8.39 -9.97 3.59
CA THR A 94 -9.11 -9.31 4.70
C THR A 94 -9.54 -10.31 5.80
N ARG A 95 -10.07 -11.47 5.40
CA ARG A 95 -10.39 -12.53 6.37
C ARG A 95 -9.14 -13.11 7.03
N ARG A 96 -8.04 -13.22 6.29
CA ARG A 96 -6.77 -13.72 6.82
C ARG A 96 -6.12 -12.74 7.79
N ILE A 97 -6.20 -11.43 7.53
CA ILE A 97 -5.75 -10.38 8.47
C ILE A 97 -6.43 -10.57 9.84
N LYS A 98 -7.75 -10.76 9.87
CA LYS A 98 -8.50 -11.00 11.11
C LYS A 98 -8.08 -12.29 11.84
N ARG A 99 -7.58 -13.29 11.13
CA ARG A 99 -7.06 -14.53 11.72
C ARG A 99 -5.64 -14.40 12.25
N VAL A 100 -4.79 -13.66 11.53
CA VAL A 100 -3.38 -13.45 11.89
C VAL A 100 -3.27 -12.46 13.05
N PHE A 101 -4.15 -11.46 13.08
CA PHE A 101 -4.24 -10.43 14.11
C PHE A 101 -5.64 -10.43 14.74
N PRO A 102 -5.92 -11.36 15.66
CA PRO A 102 -7.28 -11.56 16.17
C PRO A 102 -7.84 -10.37 16.98
N SER A 103 -6.97 -9.49 17.45
CA SER A 103 -7.36 -8.27 18.19
C SER A 103 -7.51 -7.04 17.30
N VAL A 104 -7.31 -7.17 15.97
CA VAL A 104 -7.38 -6.03 15.04
C VAL A 104 -8.75 -5.36 15.09
N LYS A 105 -8.76 -4.05 15.34
CA LYS A 105 -9.97 -3.24 15.45
C LYS A 105 -10.36 -2.60 14.13
N LYS A 106 -9.34 -2.21 13.36
CA LYS A 106 -9.50 -1.50 12.11
C LYS A 106 -8.67 -2.13 11.00
N ILE A 107 -9.28 -2.33 9.86
CA ILE A 107 -8.60 -2.72 8.62
C ILE A 107 -8.86 -1.62 7.60
N VAL A 108 -7.78 -1.11 7.03
CA VAL A 108 -7.81 -0.10 5.98
C VAL A 108 -7.21 -0.70 4.72
N PHE A 109 -7.96 -0.68 3.64
CA PHE A 109 -7.47 -1.01 2.30
C PHE A 109 -7.18 0.28 1.55
N ALA A 110 -5.98 0.41 1.02
CA ALA A 110 -5.62 1.51 0.15
C ALA A 110 -5.78 1.10 -1.31
N THR A 111 -6.46 1.93 -2.10
CA THR A 111 -6.56 1.73 -3.55
C THR A 111 -5.18 1.82 -4.20
N THR A 112 -5.00 1.11 -5.30
CA THR A 112 -3.80 1.18 -6.13
C THR A 112 -3.67 2.59 -6.73
N THR A 113 -2.47 3.15 -6.67
CA THR A 113 -2.15 4.50 -7.17
C THR A 113 -2.19 4.59 -8.69
N ALA A 114 -2.45 5.79 -9.22
CA ALA A 114 -2.35 6.07 -10.64
C ALA A 114 -0.88 6.00 -11.11
N VAL A 115 -0.69 5.63 -12.38
CA VAL A 115 0.61 5.59 -13.05
C VAL A 115 0.68 6.64 -14.16
N ARG A 116 1.89 6.98 -14.60
CA ARG A 116 2.10 7.67 -15.85
C ARG A 116 2.25 6.61 -16.95
N GLU A 117 1.31 6.56 -17.87
CA GLU A 117 1.24 5.50 -18.92
C GLU A 117 2.33 5.66 -19.98
N GLU A 118 2.85 6.88 -20.14
CA GLU A 118 3.89 7.18 -21.09
C GLU A 118 5.28 6.98 -20.50
N GLY A 119 6.21 6.50 -21.31
CA GLY A 119 7.63 6.44 -20.96
C GLY A 119 8.07 5.19 -20.19
N TYR A 120 7.27 4.12 -20.19
CA TYR A 120 7.77 2.82 -19.71
C TYR A 120 8.99 2.38 -20.55
N PRO A 121 10.11 2.01 -19.90
CA PRO A 121 11.34 1.60 -20.61
C PRO A 121 11.14 0.36 -21.49
N ASP A 122 10.28 -0.56 -21.05
CA ASP A 122 9.91 -1.76 -21.79
C ASP A 122 8.44 -1.64 -22.23
N PRO A 123 8.15 -1.57 -23.54
CA PRO A 123 6.78 -1.49 -24.02
C PRO A 123 5.96 -2.76 -23.75
N ASN A 124 6.62 -3.88 -23.48
CA ASN A 124 5.98 -5.14 -23.12
C ASN A 124 5.71 -5.27 -21.61
N PHE A 125 6.08 -4.28 -20.82
CA PHE A 125 5.82 -4.20 -19.37
C PHE A 125 5.21 -2.86 -19.04
N ARG A 126 3.90 -2.81 -18.90
CA ARG A 126 3.18 -1.56 -18.66
C ARG A 126 2.04 -1.73 -17.66
N ARG A 127 1.45 -0.62 -17.27
CA ARG A 127 0.19 -0.54 -16.52
C ARG A 127 -0.68 0.52 -17.17
N LEU A 128 -1.98 0.28 -17.18
CA LEU A 128 -2.98 1.22 -17.70
C LEU A 128 -3.86 1.70 -16.55
N ASN A 129 -4.11 3.01 -16.48
CA ASN A 129 -4.99 3.57 -15.46
C ASN A 129 -6.41 3.04 -15.58
N SER A 130 -6.88 2.72 -16.79
CA SER A 130 -8.18 2.07 -16.99
C SER A 130 -8.29 0.69 -16.33
N ASP A 131 -7.20 -0.09 -16.27
CA ASP A 131 -7.16 -1.35 -15.54
C ASP A 131 -7.07 -1.10 -14.03
N ILE A 132 -6.25 -0.12 -13.60
CA ILE A 132 -6.14 0.26 -12.20
C ILE A 132 -7.51 0.68 -11.65
N GLU A 133 -8.24 1.54 -12.34
CA GLU A 133 -9.59 1.98 -11.95
C GLU A 133 -10.53 0.79 -11.80
N ARG A 134 -10.58 -0.08 -12.81
CA ARG A 134 -11.41 -1.28 -12.81
C ARG A 134 -11.09 -2.22 -11.65
N TYR A 135 -9.81 -2.42 -11.31
CA TYR A 135 -9.37 -3.26 -10.20
C TYR A 135 -9.64 -2.61 -8.86
N ASN A 136 -9.48 -1.30 -8.73
CA ASN A 136 -9.83 -0.55 -7.52
C ASN A 136 -11.35 -0.63 -7.24
N GLU A 137 -12.18 -0.39 -8.23
CA GLU A 137 -13.64 -0.52 -8.10
C GLU A 137 -14.05 -1.93 -7.67
N ALA A 138 -13.46 -2.94 -8.30
CA ALA A 138 -13.75 -4.33 -8.00
C ALA A 138 -13.27 -4.73 -6.59
N ALA A 139 -12.10 -4.24 -6.14
CA ALA A 139 -11.61 -4.44 -4.79
C ALA A 139 -12.52 -3.80 -3.75
N ILE A 140 -12.94 -2.55 -3.96
CA ILE A 140 -13.90 -1.84 -3.08
C ILE A 140 -15.19 -2.66 -2.95
N LYS A 141 -15.74 -3.11 -4.07
CA LYS A 141 -16.94 -3.96 -4.09
C LYS A 141 -16.75 -5.29 -3.37
N ALA A 142 -15.60 -5.95 -3.56
CA ALA A 142 -15.27 -7.21 -2.87
C ALA A 142 -15.12 -7.04 -1.35
N LEU A 143 -14.87 -5.83 -0.88
CA LEU A 143 -14.74 -5.46 0.54
C LEU A 143 -16.03 -4.94 1.17
N GLU A 144 -17.11 -4.77 0.41
CA GLU A 144 -18.41 -4.34 0.95
C GLU A 144 -18.88 -5.26 2.08
N GLY A 145 -19.41 -4.67 3.13
CA GLY A 145 -19.90 -5.41 4.31
C GLY A 145 -18.80 -6.04 5.20
N SER A 146 -17.52 -5.94 4.82
CA SER A 146 -16.42 -6.48 5.64
C SER A 146 -16.04 -5.62 6.85
N GLY A 147 -16.46 -4.35 6.87
CA GLY A 147 -16.03 -3.33 7.82
C GLY A 147 -14.65 -2.74 7.51
N THR A 148 -14.11 -3.02 6.32
CA THR A 148 -12.85 -2.42 5.85
C THR A 148 -13.06 -0.97 5.45
N VAL A 149 -12.20 -0.07 5.93
CA VAL A 149 -12.17 1.33 5.54
C VAL A 149 -11.36 1.47 4.24
N ILE A 150 -11.82 2.30 3.33
CA ILE A 150 -11.10 2.58 2.09
C ILE A 150 -10.28 3.86 2.25
N ASN A 151 -8.99 3.76 1.96
CA ASN A 151 -8.09 4.90 1.77
C ASN A 151 -7.82 5.06 0.28
N ASP A 152 -8.49 6.00 -0.35
CA ASP A 152 -8.37 6.21 -1.79
C ASP A 152 -7.05 6.94 -2.11
N LEU A 153 -6.03 6.16 -2.48
CA LEU A 153 -4.74 6.68 -2.95
C LEU A 153 -4.77 6.95 -4.46
N TYR A 154 -5.68 6.31 -5.21
CA TYR A 154 -5.84 6.62 -6.64
C TYR A 154 -6.27 8.06 -6.83
N GLU A 155 -7.30 8.49 -6.10
CA GLU A 155 -7.86 9.84 -6.18
C GLU A 155 -6.81 10.94 -5.97
N ILE A 156 -5.90 10.75 -5.01
CA ILE A 156 -4.85 11.75 -4.72
C ILE A 156 -3.65 11.69 -5.66
N THR A 157 -3.55 10.65 -6.49
CA THR A 157 -2.38 10.44 -7.38
C THR A 157 -2.69 10.57 -8.86
N ARG A 158 -3.96 10.59 -9.26
CA ARG A 158 -4.34 10.66 -10.69
C ARG A 158 -3.95 11.98 -11.35
N ASP A 159 -4.07 13.09 -10.63
CA ASP A 159 -3.79 14.44 -11.14
C ASP A 159 -2.56 15.08 -10.45
N ILE A 160 -1.65 14.24 -9.92
CA ILE A 160 -0.49 14.71 -9.18
C ILE A 160 0.57 15.31 -10.12
N PRO A 161 1.23 16.42 -9.73
CA PRO A 161 2.34 16.98 -10.50
C PRO A 161 3.50 15.97 -10.68
N ASP A 162 4.20 16.10 -11.82
CA ASP A 162 5.30 15.18 -12.18
C ASP A 162 6.46 15.21 -11.18
N GLU A 163 6.72 16.35 -10.51
CA GLU A 163 7.74 16.46 -9.46
C GLU A 163 7.50 15.55 -8.25
N CYS A 164 6.28 15.10 -8.04
CA CYS A 164 5.94 14.12 -7.01
C CYS A 164 6.30 12.68 -7.39
N ARG A 165 6.64 12.43 -8.65
CA ARG A 165 6.97 11.09 -9.16
C ARG A 165 8.47 10.93 -9.34
N SER A 166 9.00 9.77 -8.95
CA SER A 166 10.40 9.39 -9.23
C SER A 166 10.55 8.63 -10.56
N ASP A 167 9.47 8.01 -11.02
CA ASP A 167 9.38 7.30 -12.30
C ASP A 167 7.90 7.17 -12.74
N MET A 168 7.58 6.30 -13.70
CA MET A 168 6.21 6.08 -14.22
C MET A 168 5.24 5.56 -13.16
N THR A 169 5.76 4.95 -12.10
CA THR A 169 4.98 4.19 -11.11
C THR A 169 5.11 4.77 -9.70
N HIS A 170 6.32 5.20 -9.29
CA HIS A 170 6.65 5.50 -7.91
C HIS A 170 6.64 6.99 -7.56
N PHE A 171 6.51 7.26 -6.27
CA PHE A 171 6.41 8.59 -5.66
C PHE A 171 7.54 8.83 -4.65
N ASN A 172 8.76 8.36 -4.98
CA ASN A 172 9.93 8.40 -4.08
C ASN A 172 10.68 9.74 -4.11
N THR A 173 9.94 10.84 -4.30
CA THR A 173 10.43 12.21 -4.09
C THR A 173 10.01 12.70 -2.71
N PRO A 174 10.61 13.76 -2.15
CA PRO A 174 10.16 14.35 -0.88
C PRO A 174 8.67 14.69 -0.90
N GLU A 175 8.20 15.31 -1.98
CA GLU A 175 6.82 15.76 -2.17
C GLU A 175 5.86 14.56 -2.31
N GLY A 176 6.22 13.57 -3.12
CA GLY A 176 5.42 12.36 -3.33
C GLY A 176 5.27 11.53 -2.07
N ARG A 177 6.36 11.37 -1.29
CA ARG A 177 6.34 10.69 -0.01
C ARG A 177 5.51 11.42 1.04
N ALA A 178 5.67 12.74 1.11
CA ALA A 178 4.90 13.56 2.04
C ALA A 178 3.40 13.50 1.72
N LEU A 179 3.04 13.50 0.44
CA LEU A 179 1.66 13.37 0.00
C LEU A 179 1.06 12.01 0.40
N LEU A 180 1.68 10.91 -0.04
CA LEU A 180 1.17 9.56 0.23
C LEU A 180 1.29 9.19 1.71
N GLY A 181 2.45 9.43 2.32
CA GLY A 181 2.68 9.17 3.74
C GLY A 181 1.77 10.01 4.63
N GLY A 182 1.61 11.30 4.33
CA GLY A 182 0.70 12.20 5.04
C GLY A 182 -0.76 11.74 4.94
N ARG A 183 -1.21 11.28 3.77
CA ARG A 183 -2.55 10.70 3.61
C ARG A 183 -2.73 9.44 4.47
N VAL A 184 -1.74 8.55 4.46
CA VAL A 184 -1.78 7.31 5.26
C VAL A 184 -1.77 7.63 6.76
N VAL A 185 -0.91 8.54 7.23
CA VAL A 185 -0.90 9.01 8.62
C VAL A 185 -2.26 9.58 9.02
N SER A 186 -2.84 10.46 8.20
CA SER A 186 -4.15 11.08 8.49
C SER A 186 -5.26 10.05 8.64
N VAL A 187 -5.27 9.02 7.79
CA VAL A 187 -6.27 7.93 7.87
C VAL A 187 -6.05 7.08 9.12
N ILE A 188 -4.80 6.74 9.45
CA ILE A 188 -4.49 5.96 10.65
C ILE A 188 -4.90 6.75 11.91
N CYS A 189 -4.56 8.02 12.00
CA CYS A 189 -4.92 8.88 13.13
C CYS A 189 -6.44 8.95 13.31
N ARG A 190 -7.17 9.19 12.23
CA ARG A 190 -8.64 9.22 12.25
C ARG A 190 -9.25 7.91 12.76
N GLU A 191 -8.79 6.76 12.23
CA GLU A 191 -9.36 5.45 12.56
C GLU A 191 -8.99 4.97 13.97
N LEU A 192 -7.89 5.46 14.54
CA LEU A 192 -7.45 5.12 15.89
C LEU A 192 -7.83 6.16 16.94
N ASP A 193 -8.46 7.26 16.52
CA ASP A 193 -8.82 8.40 17.39
C ASP A 193 -7.61 8.94 18.17
N ILE A 194 -6.57 9.29 17.41
CA ILE A 194 -5.33 9.91 17.92
C ILE A 194 -5.05 11.21 17.17
N ASP A 195 -4.37 12.13 17.85
CA ASP A 195 -4.02 13.43 17.28
C ASP A 195 -3.13 13.29 16.04
N LEU A 196 -3.39 14.13 15.04
CA LEU A 196 -2.54 14.21 13.85
C LEU A 196 -1.24 14.93 14.23
N PRO A 197 -0.07 14.27 14.07
CA PRO A 197 1.21 14.90 14.35
C PRO A 197 1.53 16.01 13.33
N GLU A 198 2.48 16.86 13.67
CA GLU A 198 3.06 17.77 12.68
C GLU A 198 3.79 16.94 11.63
N LEU A 199 3.31 17.04 10.37
CA LEU A 199 3.86 16.29 9.26
C LEU A 199 5.07 17.02 8.70
N SER A 200 6.27 16.50 8.98
CA SER A 200 7.51 16.99 8.39
C SER A 200 8.35 15.80 7.91
N ASP A 201 8.94 15.94 6.74
CA ASP A 201 9.95 14.99 6.27
C ASP A 201 11.30 15.39 6.89
N LYS A 202 11.66 14.77 8.01
CA LYS A 202 12.82 15.15 8.82
C LYS A 202 14.14 14.92 8.10
N GLU A 203 14.21 13.92 7.23
CA GLU A 203 15.41 13.62 6.45
C GLU A 203 15.07 12.73 5.26
N PHE A 204 15.06 13.31 4.07
CA PHE A 204 15.00 12.52 2.84
C PHE A 204 16.42 12.10 2.45
N ILE A 205 16.66 10.79 2.48
CA ILE A 205 17.92 10.19 2.04
C ILE A 205 17.62 9.43 0.74
N PRO A 206 17.92 10.01 -0.45
CA PRO A 206 17.60 9.40 -1.75
C PRO A 206 18.09 7.96 -1.90
N GLU A 207 19.23 7.65 -1.29
CA GLU A 207 19.86 6.32 -1.33
C GLU A 207 19.00 5.22 -0.72
N ASN A 208 18.08 5.56 0.20
CA ASN A 208 17.13 4.62 0.78
C ASN A 208 16.00 4.22 -0.17
N TYR A 209 15.86 4.92 -1.31
CA TYR A 209 14.76 4.77 -2.26
C TYR A 209 15.23 4.34 -3.65
N THR A 210 16.40 3.71 -3.73
CA THR A 210 16.89 3.10 -4.96
C THR A 210 16.11 1.83 -5.29
N GLU A 211 16.06 1.43 -6.56
CA GLU A 211 15.44 0.18 -7.02
C GLU A 211 15.92 -1.05 -6.23
N LYS A 212 17.16 -1.03 -5.78
CA LYS A 212 17.75 -2.09 -4.95
C LYS A 212 17.10 -2.19 -3.57
N ASN A 213 16.70 -1.05 -2.98
CA ASN A 213 16.21 -0.95 -1.61
C ASN A 213 14.68 -1.03 -1.52
N ILE A 214 13.96 -0.61 -2.58
CA ILE A 214 12.49 -0.71 -2.65
C ILE A 214 11.99 -2.00 -3.31
N GLY A 215 12.92 -2.86 -3.74
CA GLY A 215 12.64 -4.17 -4.31
C GLY A 215 11.94 -4.11 -5.68
N ARG A 216 12.59 -4.70 -6.67
CA ARG A 216 11.92 -5.13 -7.91
C ARG A 216 11.27 -6.49 -7.71
#